data_62d655e3f76e6208d99e5d179337e7e0
#
_entry.id   62d655e3f76e6208d99e5d179337e7e0
#
_cell.length_a   1.000
_cell.length_b   1.000
_cell.length_c   1.000
_cell.angle_alpha   90.00
_cell.angle_beta   90.00
_cell.angle_gamma   90.00
#
_symmetry.space_group_name_H-M   'P 1'
#
loop_
_entity.id
_entity.type
_entity.pdbx_description
1 polymer ?
#
loop_
_entity_poly.entity_id
_entity_poly.type
_entity_poly.pdbx_seq_one_letter_code
_entity_poly.pdbx_strand_id
1 'polypeptide(L)'
;MKMTAGIKSCALALVALAVCVAQGQSYQRPSPLEEFRARMIELRNGLRVARGQFTKKKVPNPKTRFEEVKEKLVVIVCGDKAGSGFIVRDGGRPYLFTNAHVVKSGAVMAYRLDGTRLALGPRDDAVGRDMVRFALDGAMPAFDLAGGVPDIGDPVVVLGNSDGRGVVTEIRGKVIGVGPREIEVDAAFVVGNSGSPVLDRNGRVIGIATYLRDCRNDDDWSKTNTRFNGIRRFALRLLGTRWSRK
;
A
#
# COMPACT_ATOMS: atom_id res chain seq x y z
N MET A 1 27.58 -19.98 2.21
CA MET A 1 27.47 -18.97 1.14
C MET A 1 25.99 -18.75 0.83
N LYS A 2 25.40 -17.66 1.31
CA LYS A 2 23.96 -17.37 1.14
C LYS A 2 23.77 -16.63 -0.18
N MET A 3 23.19 -17.30 -1.18
CA MET A 3 22.78 -16.64 -2.41
C MET A 3 21.69 -15.60 -2.13
N THR A 4 21.89 -14.38 -2.58
CA THR A 4 20.94 -13.27 -2.43
C THR A 4 19.65 -13.53 -3.22
N ALA A 5 18.51 -13.02 -2.76
CA ALA A 5 17.18 -13.26 -3.35
C ALA A 5 17.10 -12.90 -4.87
N GLY A 6 17.91 -11.96 -5.34
CA GLY A 6 17.96 -11.56 -6.74
C GLY A 6 18.55 -12.65 -7.67
N ILE A 7 19.50 -13.43 -7.18
CA ILE A 7 20.13 -14.52 -7.96
C ILE A 7 19.15 -15.69 -8.13
N LYS A 8 18.31 -15.96 -7.13
CA LYS A 8 17.28 -17.01 -7.22
C LYS A 8 16.19 -16.68 -8.25
N SER A 9 15.78 -15.42 -8.37
CA SER A 9 14.78 -15.00 -9.36
C SER A 9 15.29 -15.12 -10.80
N CYS A 10 16.55 -14.77 -11.06
CA CYS A 10 17.18 -14.96 -12.37
C CYS A 10 17.37 -16.46 -12.72
N ALA A 11 17.73 -17.29 -11.74
CA ALA A 11 17.90 -18.71 -11.97
C ALA A 11 16.58 -19.43 -12.34
N LEU A 12 15.48 -19.08 -11.69
CA LEU A 12 14.16 -19.61 -12.01
C LEU A 12 13.69 -19.18 -13.43
N ALA A 13 13.93 -17.95 -13.82
CA ALA A 13 13.59 -17.46 -15.16
C ALA A 13 14.41 -18.15 -16.25
N LEU A 14 15.70 -18.43 -16.00
CA LEU A 14 16.57 -19.16 -16.92
C LEU A 14 16.18 -20.63 -17.05
N VAL A 15 15.78 -21.29 -15.97
CA VAL A 15 15.28 -22.67 -16.00
C VAL A 15 13.95 -22.75 -16.74
N ALA A 16 13.02 -21.83 -16.52
CA ALA A 16 11.75 -21.77 -17.23
C ALA A 16 11.97 -21.53 -18.74
N LEU A 17 12.89 -20.64 -19.11
CA LEU A 17 13.27 -20.40 -20.50
C LEU A 17 13.85 -21.66 -21.17
N ALA A 18 14.74 -22.37 -20.46
CA ALA A 18 15.35 -23.60 -20.96
C ALA A 18 14.31 -24.71 -21.19
N VAL A 19 13.34 -24.85 -20.28
CA VAL A 19 12.25 -25.83 -20.42
C VAL A 19 11.32 -25.48 -21.59
N CYS A 20 10.96 -24.21 -21.78
CA CYS A 20 10.14 -23.76 -22.89
C CYS A 20 10.84 -23.97 -24.25
N VAL A 21 12.14 -23.67 -24.34
CA VAL A 21 12.92 -23.91 -25.57
C VAL A 21 13.01 -25.41 -25.90
N ALA A 22 13.17 -26.26 -24.88
CA ALA A 22 13.18 -27.71 -25.07
C ALA A 22 11.83 -28.30 -25.56
N GLN A 23 10.71 -27.60 -25.28
CA GLN A 23 9.35 -27.99 -25.65
C GLN A 23 8.83 -27.28 -26.91
N GLY A 24 9.64 -26.42 -27.55
CA GLY A 24 9.24 -25.67 -28.76
C GLY A 24 8.17 -24.60 -28.49
N GLN A 25 8.01 -24.17 -27.23
CA GLN A 25 7.04 -23.13 -26.82
C GLN A 25 7.75 -21.79 -26.70
N SER A 26 7.10 -20.70 -27.16
CA SER A 26 7.57 -19.35 -26.93
C SER A 26 7.44 -18.99 -25.44
N TYR A 27 8.55 -18.63 -24.80
CA TYR A 27 8.52 -18.11 -23.43
C TYR A 27 7.76 -16.78 -23.39
N GLN A 28 6.61 -16.78 -22.77
CA GLN A 28 5.93 -15.53 -22.41
C GLN A 28 6.31 -15.15 -20.97
N ARG A 29 6.82 -13.93 -20.82
CA ARG A 29 7.11 -13.37 -19.50
C ARG A 29 5.80 -13.33 -18.70
N PRO A 30 5.75 -13.88 -17.48
CA PRO A 30 4.54 -13.81 -16.67
C PRO A 30 4.09 -12.37 -16.48
N SER A 31 2.80 -12.14 -16.51
CA SER A 31 2.22 -10.82 -16.25
C SER A 31 2.56 -10.36 -14.82
N PRO A 32 2.58 -9.04 -14.54
CA PRO A 32 2.78 -8.53 -13.19
C PRO A 32 1.83 -9.17 -12.15
N LEU A 33 0.63 -9.54 -12.57
CA LEU A 33 -0.35 -10.22 -11.74
C LEU A 33 0.04 -11.66 -11.41
N GLU A 34 0.59 -12.39 -12.39
CA GLU A 34 1.06 -13.78 -12.19
C GLU A 34 2.31 -13.80 -11.33
N GLU A 35 3.25 -12.86 -11.51
CA GLU A 35 4.40 -12.69 -10.63
C GLU A 35 3.98 -12.36 -9.20
N PHE A 36 2.98 -11.51 -9.03
CA PHE A 36 2.42 -11.17 -7.72
C PHE A 36 1.78 -12.40 -7.05
N ARG A 37 0.94 -13.15 -7.79
CA ARG A 37 0.31 -14.38 -7.27
C ARG A 37 1.34 -15.43 -6.87
N ALA A 38 2.36 -15.66 -7.69
CA ALA A 38 3.45 -16.57 -7.39
C ALA A 38 4.20 -16.15 -6.10
N ARG A 39 4.48 -14.85 -5.95
CA ARG A 39 5.14 -14.28 -4.77
C ARG A 39 4.30 -14.39 -3.50
N MET A 40 2.97 -14.21 -3.60
CA MET A 40 2.06 -14.39 -2.47
C MET A 40 1.97 -15.86 -2.04
N ILE A 41 2.06 -16.80 -2.99
CA ILE A 41 2.14 -18.24 -2.71
C ILE A 41 3.45 -18.59 -2.01
N GLU A 42 4.58 -18.03 -2.45
CA GLU A 42 5.89 -18.21 -1.81
C GLU A 42 5.93 -17.66 -0.39
N LEU A 43 5.36 -16.46 -0.16
CA LEU A 43 5.22 -15.86 1.17
C LEU A 43 4.36 -16.73 2.09
N ARG A 44 3.25 -17.25 1.59
CA ARG A 44 2.37 -18.18 2.33
C ARG A 44 3.10 -19.47 2.69
N ASN A 45 3.86 -20.03 1.76
CA ASN A 45 4.62 -21.26 1.97
C ASN A 45 5.83 -21.01 2.90
N GLY A 46 6.52 -19.87 2.75
CA GLY A 46 7.61 -19.44 3.64
C GLY A 46 7.15 -19.25 5.08
N LEU A 47 5.97 -18.65 5.29
CA LEU A 47 5.36 -18.50 6.62
C LEU A 47 4.95 -19.85 7.25
N ARG A 48 4.53 -20.84 6.44
CA ARG A 48 4.23 -22.21 6.93
C ARG A 48 5.50 -22.94 7.38
N VAL A 49 6.59 -22.81 6.64
CA VAL A 49 7.89 -23.41 6.98
C VAL A 49 8.49 -22.72 8.22
N ALA A 50 8.38 -21.41 8.34
CA ALA A 50 8.87 -20.67 9.49
C ALA A 50 8.12 -21.01 10.79
N ARG A 51 6.82 -21.31 10.73
CA ARG A 51 6.04 -21.75 11.91
C ARG A 51 6.50 -23.08 12.50
N GLY A 52 7.15 -23.94 11.70
CA GLY A 52 7.65 -25.26 12.14
C GLY A 52 9.05 -25.26 12.75
N GLN A 53 9.84 -24.18 12.62
CA GLN A 53 11.26 -24.20 12.98
C GLN A 53 11.69 -23.22 14.09
N PHE A 54 10.81 -22.42 14.67
CA PHE A 54 11.18 -21.43 15.69
C PHE A 54 10.64 -21.76 17.08
N THR A 55 11.34 -22.64 17.79
CA THR A 55 11.33 -22.72 19.27
C THR A 55 12.63 -22.08 19.83
N LYS A 56 12.98 -20.86 19.46
CA LYS A 56 14.00 -20.08 20.16
C LYS A 56 13.34 -18.93 20.90
N LYS A 57 13.65 -18.81 22.21
CA LYS A 57 13.23 -17.70 23.06
C LYS A 57 13.35 -16.39 22.31
N LYS A 58 12.22 -15.77 22.02
CA LYS A 58 12.12 -14.49 21.32
C LYS A 58 12.61 -13.42 22.28
N VAL A 59 13.80 -12.88 22.05
CA VAL A 59 14.18 -11.58 22.64
C VAL A 59 13.15 -10.59 22.10
N PRO A 60 12.45 -9.81 22.96
CA PRO A 60 11.49 -8.83 22.48
C PRO A 60 12.23 -7.80 21.63
N ASN A 61 12.14 -7.91 20.32
CA ASN A 61 12.54 -6.85 19.44
C ASN A 61 11.53 -5.70 19.63
N PRO A 62 11.96 -4.43 19.81
CA PRO A 62 11.01 -3.34 19.91
C PRO A 62 10.09 -3.39 18.69
N LYS A 63 8.78 -3.52 18.94
CA LYS A 63 7.77 -3.65 17.88
C LYS A 63 7.92 -2.47 16.93
N THR A 64 8.26 -2.74 15.68
CA THR A 64 8.17 -1.72 14.65
C THR A 64 6.70 -1.34 14.46
N ARG A 65 6.43 -0.13 14.01
CA ARG A 65 5.05 0.28 13.70
C ARG A 65 4.39 -0.70 12.73
N PHE A 66 5.14 -1.25 11.80
CA PHE A 66 4.69 -2.28 10.87
C PHE A 66 4.15 -3.53 11.58
N GLU A 67 4.86 -4.07 12.59
CA GLU A 67 4.43 -5.27 13.31
C GLU A 67 3.10 -5.06 14.07
N GLU A 68 2.83 -3.83 14.53
CA GLU A 68 1.60 -3.48 15.23
C GLU A 68 0.40 -3.33 14.28
N VAL A 69 0.65 -3.01 13.01
CA VAL A 69 -0.42 -2.60 12.08
C VAL A 69 -0.55 -3.48 10.84
N LYS A 70 0.36 -4.44 10.61
CA LYS A 70 0.41 -5.28 9.40
C LYS A 70 -0.91 -5.99 9.06
N GLU A 71 -1.68 -6.36 10.09
CA GLU A 71 -2.98 -7.02 9.91
C GLU A 71 -4.08 -6.08 9.38
N LYS A 72 -3.84 -4.76 9.45
CA LYS A 72 -4.75 -3.71 8.98
C LYS A 72 -4.41 -3.23 7.56
N LEU A 73 -3.27 -3.70 7.01
CA LEU A 73 -2.79 -3.33 5.68
C LEU A 73 -3.25 -4.35 4.63
N VAL A 74 -3.57 -3.84 3.45
CA VAL A 74 -4.14 -4.62 2.36
C VAL A 74 -3.43 -4.29 1.06
N VAL A 75 -3.12 -5.31 0.28
CA VAL A 75 -2.69 -5.17 -1.12
C VAL A 75 -3.91 -5.29 -2.01
N ILE A 76 -4.07 -4.36 -2.92
CA ILE A 76 -5.18 -4.35 -3.88
C ILE A 76 -4.66 -4.65 -5.26
N VAL A 77 -5.37 -5.53 -5.96
CA VAL A 77 -5.12 -5.86 -7.36
C VAL A 77 -6.40 -5.60 -8.14
N CYS A 78 -6.29 -4.83 -9.23
CA CYS A 78 -7.40 -4.50 -10.10
C CYS A 78 -6.92 -4.52 -11.56
N GLY A 79 -7.31 -5.55 -12.30
CA GLY A 79 -6.76 -5.80 -13.64
C GLY A 79 -5.25 -6.06 -13.59
N ASP A 80 -4.51 -5.28 -14.34
CA ASP A 80 -3.04 -5.28 -14.42
C ASP A 80 -2.34 -4.39 -13.37
N LYS A 81 -3.14 -3.68 -12.55
CA LYS A 81 -2.63 -2.72 -11.56
C LYS A 81 -2.66 -3.31 -10.16
N ALA A 82 -1.65 -2.91 -9.37
CA ALA A 82 -1.61 -3.16 -7.95
C ALA A 82 -1.40 -1.86 -7.18
N GLY A 83 -2.03 -1.77 -6.03
CA GLY A 83 -1.94 -0.62 -5.14
C GLY A 83 -2.07 -1.04 -3.69
N SER A 84 -2.32 -0.08 -2.85
CA SER A 84 -2.45 -0.26 -1.41
C SER A 84 -3.88 -0.03 -0.94
N GLY A 85 -4.20 -0.61 0.18
CA GLY A 85 -5.41 -0.34 0.94
C GLY A 85 -5.18 -0.58 2.42
N PHE A 86 -6.13 -0.20 3.23
CA PHE A 86 -6.08 -0.41 4.67
C PHE A 86 -7.49 -0.46 5.26
N ILE A 87 -7.59 -1.11 6.42
CA ILE A 87 -8.87 -1.29 7.10
C ILE A 87 -9.02 -0.22 8.17
N VAL A 88 -10.14 0.50 8.16
CA VAL A 88 -10.50 1.55 9.12
C VAL A 88 -11.83 1.23 9.76
N ARG A 89 -11.95 1.52 11.04
CA ARG A 89 -13.24 1.51 11.76
C ARG A 89 -13.92 2.86 11.58
N ASP A 90 -15.04 2.86 10.89
CA ASP A 90 -15.88 4.05 10.69
C ASP A 90 -17.32 3.75 11.08
N GLY A 91 -17.88 4.54 12.00
CA GLY A 91 -19.21 4.29 12.55
C GLY A 91 -19.36 2.91 13.21
N GLY A 92 -18.29 2.38 13.83
CA GLY A 92 -18.26 1.07 14.48
C GLY A 92 -18.07 -0.12 13.55
N ARG A 93 -18.07 0.07 12.22
CA ARG A 93 -17.91 -0.99 11.20
C ARG A 93 -16.55 -0.91 10.51
N PRO A 94 -15.96 -2.05 10.14
CA PRO A 94 -14.73 -2.05 9.36
C PRO A 94 -15.04 -1.77 7.89
N TYR A 95 -14.18 -0.95 7.28
CA TYR A 95 -14.17 -0.67 5.85
C TYR A 95 -12.75 -0.79 5.31
N LEU A 96 -12.61 -1.35 4.11
CA LEU A 96 -11.39 -1.24 3.33
C LEU A 96 -11.40 0.08 2.57
N PHE A 97 -10.38 0.90 2.78
CA PHE A 97 -10.16 2.17 2.08
C PHE A 97 -9.05 2.02 1.04
N THR A 98 -9.23 2.69 -0.10
CA THR A 98 -8.21 2.84 -1.15
C THR A 98 -8.53 4.04 -2.03
N ASN A 99 -7.65 4.37 -3.01
CA ASN A 99 -7.96 5.38 -4.01
C ASN A 99 -8.91 4.83 -5.10
N ALA A 100 -9.76 5.70 -5.63
CA ALA A 100 -10.68 5.33 -6.71
C ALA A 100 -9.92 4.91 -7.99
N HIS A 101 -8.80 5.58 -8.31
CA HIS A 101 -7.99 5.24 -9.48
C HIS A 101 -7.32 3.86 -9.38
N VAL A 102 -7.07 3.34 -8.18
CA VAL A 102 -6.52 1.99 -7.96
C VAL A 102 -7.49 0.90 -8.37
N VAL A 103 -8.80 1.17 -8.22
CA VAL A 103 -9.88 0.18 -8.46
C VAL A 103 -10.74 0.50 -9.69
N LYS A 104 -10.17 1.24 -10.65
CA LYS A 104 -10.91 1.74 -11.83
C LYS A 104 -11.04 0.72 -12.96
N SER A 105 -10.11 -0.24 -13.09
CA SER A 105 -9.86 -0.96 -14.33
C SER A 105 -10.20 -2.45 -14.30
N GLY A 106 -11.20 -2.89 -13.52
CA GLY A 106 -11.61 -4.30 -13.54
C GLY A 106 -12.11 -4.83 -12.20
N ALA A 107 -12.13 -6.15 -12.06
CA ALA A 107 -12.51 -6.80 -10.82
C ALA A 107 -11.48 -6.51 -9.72
N VAL A 108 -11.97 -6.03 -8.58
CA VAL A 108 -11.13 -5.69 -7.43
C VAL A 108 -10.88 -6.93 -6.59
N MET A 109 -9.63 -7.21 -6.34
CA MET A 109 -9.19 -8.24 -5.40
C MET A 109 -8.37 -7.59 -4.29
N ALA A 110 -8.67 -7.93 -3.04
CA ALA A 110 -7.99 -7.41 -1.87
C ALA A 110 -7.39 -8.56 -1.07
N TYR A 111 -6.13 -8.41 -0.68
CA TYR A 111 -5.39 -9.43 0.04
C TYR A 111 -4.72 -8.85 1.27
N ARG A 112 -4.84 -9.53 2.40
CA ARG A 112 -3.98 -9.28 3.57
C ARG A 112 -2.54 -9.65 3.24
N LEU A 113 -1.61 -9.19 4.06
CA LEU A 113 -0.18 -9.48 3.85
C LEU A 113 0.18 -10.96 4.05
N ASP A 114 -0.68 -11.74 4.69
CA ASP A 114 -0.54 -13.19 4.80
C ASP A 114 -1.09 -13.96 3.58
N GLY A 115 -1.58 -13.23 2.56
CA GLY A 115 -2.18 -13.79 1.35
C GLY A 115 -3.66 -14.13 1.46
N THR A 116 -4.30 -13.91 2.61
CA THR A 116 -5.73 -14.14 2.78
C THR A 116 -6.52 -13.14 1.95
N ARG A 117 -7.40 -13.62 1.08
CA ARG A 117 -8.31 -12.78 0.31
C ARG A 117 -9.44 -12.26 1.19
N LEU A 118 -9.74 -10.97 1.09
CA LEU A 118 -10.87 -10.34 1.74
C LEU A 118 -12.10 -10.41 0.84
N ALA A 119 -13.25 -10.75 1.41
CA ALA A 119 -14.55 -10.58 0.78
C ALA A 119 -14.93 -9.09 0.87
N LEU A 120 -15.15 -8.46 -0.28
CA LEU A 120 -15.55 -7.05 -0.36
C LEU A 120 -17.06 -6.95 -0.44
N GLY A 121 -17.65 -6.21 0.46
CA GLY A 121 -19.07 -5.83 0.44
C GLY A 121 -19.32 -4.61 -0.44
N PRO A 122 -20.47 -3.93 -0.24
CA PRO A 122 -20.85 -2.75 -1.00
C PRO A 122 -19.78 -1.66 -1.01
N ARG A 123 -19.63 -1.02 -2.17
CA ARG A 123 -18.73 0.09 -2.40
C ARG A 123 -19.42 1.42 -2.17
N ASP A 124 -18.77 2.32 -1.46
CA ASP A 124 -19.10 3.74 -1.40
C ASP A 124 -17.99 4.57 -2.03
N ASP A 125 -18.32 5.56 -2.83
CA ASP A 125 -17.38 6.51 -3.44
C ASP A 125 -17.39 7.84 -2.67
N ALA A 126 -16.23 8.42 -2.44
CA ALA A 126 -16.12 9.74 -1.83
C ALA A 126 -16.56 10.83 -2.82
N VAL A 127 -17.45 11.71 -2.39
CA VAL A 127 -17.96 12.79 -3.25
C VAL A 127 -16.85 13.80 -3.54
N GLY A 128 -16.47 13.89 -4.82
CA GLY A 128 -15.48 14.84 -5.31
C GLY A 128 -14.06 14.59 -4.81
N ARG A 129 -13.73 13.35 -4.44
CA ARG A 129 -12.38 12.92 -4.02
C ARG A 129 -12.03 11.58 -4.63
N ASP A 130 -10.73 11.36 -4.88
CA ASP A 130 -10.20 10.09 -5.41
C ASP A 130 -10.07 9.04 -4.30
N MET A 131 -11.17 8.69 -3.68
CA MET A 131 -11.22 7.68 -2.60
C MET A 131 -12.48 6.84 -2.73
N VAL A 132 -12.33 5.56 -2.39
CA VAL A 132 -13.44 4.61 -2.24
C VAL A 132 -13.26 3.81 -0.96
N ARG A 133 -14.37 3.28 -0.46
CA ARG A 133 -14.36 2.28 0.61
C ARG A 133 -15.28 1.12 0.28
N PHE A 134 -14.91 -0.05 0.76
CA PHE A 134 -15.72 -1.26 0.67
C PHE A 134 -16.10 -1.69 2.09
N ALA A 135 -17.37 -1.97 2.32
CA ALA A 135 -17.81 -2.54 3.58
C ALA A 135 -17.15 -3.92 3.78
N LEU A 136 -16.78 -4.23 5.00
CA LEU A 136 -16.25 -5.53 5.38
C LEU A 136 -17.16 -6.15 6.45
N ASP A 137 -17.29 -7.49 6.42
CA ASP A 137 -18.08 -8.21 7.40
C ASP A 137 -17.22 -8.76 8.53
N GLY A 138 -17.84 -8.86 9.70
CA GLY A 138 -17.21 -9.41 10.89
C GLY A 138 -16.27 -8.45 11.62
N ALA A 139 -15.80 -8.90 12.78
CA ALA A 139 -14.80 -8.17 13.57
C ALA A 139 -13.40 -8.43 13.03
N MET A 140 -12.65 -7.37 12.79
CA MET A 140 -11.26 -7.48 12.31
C MET A 140 -10.40 -6.31 12.79
N PRO A 141 -9.06 -6.50 12.83
CA PRO A 141 -8.13 -5.42 13.11
C PRO A 141 -8.33 -4.25 12.14
N ALA A 142 -8.49 -3.06 12.68
CA ALA A 142 -8.72 -1.84 11.91
C ALA A 142 -7.98 -0.67 12.55
N PHE A 143 -7.65 0.34 11.75
CA PHE A 143 -7.18 1.62 12.24
C PHE A 143 -8.34 2.45 12.77
N ASP A 144 -8.01 3.37 13.68
CA ASP A 144 -8.90 4.46 14.05
C ASP A 144 -8.56 5.71 13.22
N LEU A 145 -9.56 6.54 12.97
CA LEU A 145 -9.37 7.85 12.35
C LEU A 145 -8.85 8.86 13.37
N ALA A 146 -7.96 9.75 12.94
CA ALA A 146 -7.61 10.92 13.74
C ALA A 146 -8.79 11.89 13.80
N GLY A 147 -9.07 12.41 14.99
CA GLY A 147 -10.20 13.32 15.23
C GLY A 147 -9.95 14.78 14.83
N GLY A 148 -8.77 15.10 14.30
CA GLY A 148 -8.37 16.47 14.00
C GLY A 148 -7.58 16.63 12.71
N VAL A 149 -7.24 17.89 12.43
CA VAL A 149 -6.35 18.29 11.34
C VAL A 149 -4.92 18.20 11.88
N PRO A 150 -3.97 17.60 11.17
CA PRO A 150 -2.57 17.59 11.61
C PRO A 150 -1.97 19.00 11.47
N ASP A 151 -0.95 19.27 12.27
CA ASP A 151 -0.16 20.48 12.17
C ASP A 151 1.06 20.29 11.24
N ILE A 152 1.55 21.38 10.64
CA ILE A 152 2.79 21.37 9.88
C ILE A 152 3.94 21.03 10.85
N GLY A 153 4.76 20.04 10.47
CA GLY A 153 5.84 19.50 11.31
C GLY A 153 5.47 18.21 12.04
N ASP A 154 4.19 17.85 12.10
CA ASP A 154 3.77 16.59 12.72
C ASP A 154 4.43 15.39 12.03
N PRO A 155 5.00 14.44 12.78
CA PRO A 155 5.57 13.24 12.21
C PRO A 155 4.48 12.34 11.64
N VAL A 156 4.78 11.77 10.47
CA VAL A 156 3.90 10.82 9.79
C VAL A 156 4.62 9.56 9.37
N VAL A 157 3.86 8.48 9.21
CA VAL A 157 4.32 7.23 8.62
C VAL A 157 3.35 6.82 7.51
N VAL A 158 3.88 6.51 6.33
CA VAL A 158 3.14 5.89 5.22
C VAL A 158 3.52 4.42 5.15
N LEU A 159 2.53 3.54 5.12
CA LEU A 159 2.73 2.09 5.06
C LEU A 159 2.00 1.51 3.85
N GLY A 160 2.71 1.05 2.85
CA GLY A 160 2.05 0.53 1.66
C GLY A 160 2.95 -0.21 0.68
N ASN A 161 2.31 -0.73 -0.34
CA ASN A 161 2.88 -1.59 -1.37
C ASN A 161 3.67 -0.77 -2.39
N SER A 162 4.91 -0.41 -2.07
CA SER A 162 5.78 0.31 -3.01
C SER A 162 6.01 -0.51 -4.28
N ASP A 163 5.95 0.15 -5.43
CA ASP A 163 6.08 -0.45 -6.78
C ASP A 163 5.03 -1.54 -7.11
N GLY A 164 3.97 -1.69 -6.31
CA GLY A 164 2.94 -2.68 -6.58
C GLY A 164 3.38 -4.14 -6.45
N ARG A 165 4.55 -4.42 -5.87
CA ARG A 165 5.17 -5.76 -5.85
C ARG A 165 4.79 -6.63 -4.64
N GLY A 166 3.82 -6.23 -3.84
CA GLY A 166 3.38 -6.96 -2.64
C GLY A 166 4.33 -6.79 -1.44
N VAL A 167 5.28 -5.87 -1.52
CA VAL A 167 6.19 -5.54 -0.42
C VAL A 167 5.74 -4.24 0.23
N VAL A 168 5.30 -4.33 1.49
CA VAL A 168 4.95 -3.13 2.26
C VAL A 168 6.21 -2.49 2.82
N THR A 169 6.37 -1.20 2.54
CA THR A 169 7.44 -0.37 3.08
C THR A 169 6.90 0.59 4.13
N GLU A 170 7.70 0.85 5.17
CA GLU A 170 7.46 1.89 6.15
C GLU A 170 8.25 3.14 5.75
N ILE A 171 7.56 4.21 5.38
CA ILE A 171 8.16 5.47 4.92
C ILE A 171 7.82 6.57 5.91
N ARG A 172 8.82 7.09 6.58
CA ARG A 172 8.68 8.14 7.60
C ARG A 172 8.86 9.52 6.98
N GLY A 173 8.16 10.49 7.55
CA GLY A 173 8.24 11.88 7.14
C GLY A 173 7.49 12.79 8.10
N LYS A 174 7.17 14.00 7.61
CA LYS A 174 6.43 15.02 8.33
C LYS A 174 5.37 15.64 7.42
N VAL A 175 4.34 16.17 8.02
CA VAL A 175 3.42 17.08 7.34
C VAL A 175 4.17 18.36 7.00
N ILE A 176 4.17 18.79 5.74
CA ILE A 176 4.82 20.01 5.26
C ILE A 176 3.83 21.02 4.68
N GLY A 177 2.57 20.61 4.49
CA GLY A 177 1.48 21.45 4.05
C GLY A 177 0.13 20.91 4.47
N VAL A 178 -0.81 21.80 4.78
CA VAL A 178 -2.17 21.43 5.20
C VAL A 178 -3.18 22.27 4.45
N GLY A 179 -4.06 21.60 3.72
CA GLY A 179 -5.18 22.19 3.00
C GLY A 179 -6.53 21.67 3.49
N PRO A 180 -7.63 22.19 2.95
CA PRO A 180 -8.98 21.79 3.38
C PRO A 180 -9.31 20.33 3.05
N ARG A 181 -8.70 19.76 2.01
CA ARG A 181 -8.97 18.39 1.54
C ARG A 181 -7.74 17.50 1.52
N GLU A 182 -6.56 18.09 1.53
CA GLU A 182 -5.28 17.42 1.31
C GLU A 182 -4.26 17.85 2.35
N ILE A 183 -3.29 16.98 2.56
CA ILE A 183 -2.05 17.31 3.24
C ILE A 183 -0.89 17.01 2.31
N GLU A 184 0.15 17.79 2.40
CA GLU A 184 1.43 17.53 1.77
C GLU A 184 2.39 16.95 2.80
N VAL A 185 3.12 15.91 2.41
CA VAL A 185 4.10 15.25 3.28
C VAL A 185 5.44 15.09 2.58
N ASP A 186 6.53 15.10 3.34
CA ASP A 186 7.87 14.82 2.83
C ASP A 186 8.23 13.31 2.86
N ALA A 187 7.34 12.48 3.40
CA ALA A 187 7.47 11.02 3.34
C ALA A 187 7.59 10.59 1.87
N ALA A 188 8.73 9.97 1.51
CA ALA A 188 9.13 9.72 0.12
C ALA A 188 8.39 8.51 -0.50
N PHE A 189 7.07 8.48 -0.42
CA PHE A 189 6.27 7.43 -1.05
C PHE A 189 6.30 7.52 -2.59
N VAL A 190 6.08 6.40 -3.25
CA VAL A 190 6.23 6.21 -4.71
C VAL A 190 4.99 5.57 -5.32
N VAL A 191 5.01 5.33 -6.62
CA VAL A 191 3.98 4.55 -7.32
C VAL A 191 3.77 3.21 -6.61
N GLY A 192 2.50 2.75 -6.52
CA GLY A 192 2.11 1.57 -5.74
C GLY A 192 1.70 1.90 -4.30
N ASN A 193 2.19 3.00 -3.72
CA ASN A 193 1.70 3.49 -2.43
C ASN A 193 0.33 4.19 -2.51
N SER A 194 -0.22 4.43 -3.71
CA SER A 194 -1.60 4.93 -3.83
C SER A 194 -2.56 4.03 -3.04
N GLY A 195 -3.36 4.64 -2.17
CA GLY A 195 -4.24 3.93 -1.25
C GLY A 195 -3.62 3.53 0.08
N SER A 196 -2.36 3.89 0.36
CA SER A 196 -1.72 3.65 1.66
C SER A 196 -2.24 4.58 2.74
N PRO A 197 -2.34 4.11 4.01
CA PRO A 197 -2.63 4.98 5.13
C PRO A 197 -1.46 5.93 5.39
N VAL A 198 -1.77 7.18 5.70
CA VAL A 198 -0.86 8.13 6.33
C VAL A 198 -1.22 8.21 7.81
N LEU A 199 -0.32 7.77 8.67
CA LEU A 199 -0.55 7.65 10.11
C LEU A 199 0.11 8.78 10.87
N ASP A 200 -0.57 9.27 11.92
CA ASP A 200 -0.02 10.17 12.92
C ASP A 200 0.94 9.44 13.89
N ARG A 201 1.56 10.17 14.81
CA ARG A 201 2.43 9.62 15.87
C ARG A 201 1.74 8.56 16.75
N ASN A 202 0.41 8.62 16.85
CA ASN A 202 -0.40 7.69 17.65
C ASN A 202 -0.86 6.47 16.84
N GLY A 203 -0.51 6.38 15.55
CA GLY A 203 -0.93 5.30 14.65
C GLY A 203 -2.37 5.42 14.16
N ARG A 204 -2.98 6.61 14.26
CA ARG A 204 -4.30 6.90 13.72
C ARG A 204 -4.19 7.46 12.31
N VAL A 205 -5.16 7.16 11.47
CA VAL A 205 -5.15 7.60 10.07
C VAL A 205 -5.56 9.07 9.96
N ILE A 206 -4.69 9.89 9.37
CA ILE A 206 -4.95 11.30 9.03
C ILE A 206 -5.31 11.48 7.55
N GLY A 207 -4.88 10.55 6.69
CA GLY A 207 -5.09 10.64 5.25
C GLY A 207 -4.74 9.37 4.50
N ILE A 208 -4.94 9.42 3.20
CA ILE A 208 -4.63 8.37 2.23
C ILE A 208 -3.65 8.91 1.19
N ALA A 209 -2.49 8.26 1.04
CA ALA A 209 -1.49 8.63 0.04
C ALA A 209 -2.10 8.47 -1.36
N THR A 210 -2.08 9.53 -2.17
CA THR A 210 -2.88 9.55 -3.39
C THR A 210 -2.06 9.83 -4.63
N TYR A 211 -1.29 10.91 -4.68
CA TYR A 211 -0.59 11.29 -5.88
C TYR A 211 0.73 12.03 -5.63
N LEU A 212 1.56 12.03 -6.65
CA LEU A 212 2.81 12.77 -6.73
C LEU A 212 2.66 13.86 -7.77
N ARG A 213 3.29 15.00 -7.53
CA ARG A 213 3.52 16.04 -8.52
C ARG A 213 5.01 16.24 -8.70
N ASP A 214 5.51 16.00 -9.91
CA ASP A 214 6.89 16.29 -10.26
C ASP A 214 7.02 17.73 -10.73
N CYS A 215 7.66 18.57 -9.93
CA CYS A 215 7.84 19.99 -10.20
C CYS A 215 9.29 20.32 -10.64
N ARG A 216 10.12 19.33 -10.91
CA ARG A 216 11.54 19.54 -11.27
C ARG A 216 11.73 20.30 -12.59
N ASN A 217 10.77 20.15 -13.50
CA ASN A 217 10.76 20.81 -14.82
C ASN A 217 9.63 21.84 -14.94
N ASP A 218 9.06 22.28 -13.83
CA ASP A 218 8.04 23.32 -13.82
C ASP A 218 8.75 24.68 -13.87
N ASP A 219 8.68 25.37 -15.04
CA ASP A 219 9.40 26.62 -15.29
C ASP A 219 9.09 27.72 -14.27
N ASP A 220 7.89 27.72 -13.73
CA ASP A 220 7.46 28.67 -12.69
C ASP A 220 8.16 28.41 -11.35
N TRP A 221 8.51 27.16 -11.05
CA TRP A 221 9.14 26.78 -9.79
C TRP A 221 10.65 26.64 -9.88
N SER A 222 11.21 26.38 -11.06
CA SER A 222 12.66 26.23 -11.28
C SER A 222 13.44 27.51 -10.95
N LYS A 223 12.79 28.65 -11.08
CA LYS A 223 13.38 29.97 -10.84
C LYS A 223 13.50 30.34 -9.36
N THR A 224 12.83 29.62 -8.46
CA THR A 224 12.71 30.04 -7.06
C THR A 224 13.65 29.33 -6.10
N ASN A 225 14.47 28.37 -6.55
CA ASN A 225 15.44 27.64 -5.72
C ASN A 225 14.85 27.20 -4.35
N THR A 226 13.60 26.74 -4.33
CA THR A 226 12.89 26.35 -3.13
C THR A 226 12.83 24.82 -3.02
N ARG A 227 12.56 24.32 -1.81
CA ARG A 227 12.28 22.88 -1.58
C ARG A 227 11.11 22.33 -2.38
N PHE A 228 10.33 23.19 -3.04
CA PHE A 228 9.22 22.81 -3.89
C PHE A 228 9.65 22.46 -5.32
N ASN A 229 10.90 22.72 -5.68
CA ASN A 229 11.49 22.26 -6.95
C ASN A 229 11.89 20.78 -6.82
N GLY A 230 10.93 19.91 -6.85
CA GLY A 230 11.13 18.47 -6.68
C GLY A 230 9.83 17.68 -6.78
N ILE A 231 9.85 16.47 -6.24
CA ILE A 231 8.66 15.63 -6.20
C ILE A 231 7.85 15.98 -4.93
N ARG A 232 6.68 16.55 -5.13
CA ARG A 232 5.71 16.83 -4.06
C ARG A 232 4.75 15.66 -3.89
N ARG A 233 4.34 15.38 -2.65
CA ARG A 233 3.54 14.20 -2.29
C ARG A 233 2.32 14.60 -1.50
N PHE A 234 1.16 14.18 -2.00
CA PHE A 234 -0.14 14.59 -1.46
C PHE A 234 -0.96 13.41 -1.00
N ALA A 235 -1.55 13.56 0.18
CA ALA A 235 -2.50 12.64 0.73
C ALA A 235 -3.86 13.31 0.93
N LEU A 236 -4.94 12.64 0.56
CA LEU A 236 -6.30 13.10 0.81
C LEU A 236 -6.68 12.86 2.26
N ARG A 237 -7.25 13.87 2.91
CA ARG A 237 -7.76 13.77 4.28
C ARG A 237 -9.05 12.95 4.31
N LEU A 238 -9.17 12.04 5.30
CA LEU A 238 -10.39 11.25 5.45
C LEU A 238 -11.46 11.99 6.25
N LEU A 239 -11.04 12.81 7.23
CA LEU A 239 -11.96 13.56 8.06
C LEU A 239 -12.86 14.47 7.22
N GLY A 240 -14.19 14.42 7.50
CA GLY A 240 -15.19 15.21 6.79
C GLY A 240 -15.48 14.74 5.35
N THR A 241 -15.11 13.51 4.98
CA THR A 241 -15.47 12.92 3.68
C THR A 241 -16.94 12.52 3.65
N ARG A 242 -17.65 12.99 2.62
CA ARG A 242 -19.02 12.53 2.33
C ARG A 242 -18.95 11.34 1.38
N TRP A 243 -19.74 10.31 1.66
CA TRP A 243 -19.79 9.06 0.91
C TRP A 243 -21.11 8.92 0.16
N SER A 244 -21.05 8.40 -1.05
CA SER A 244 -22.20 8.05 -1.88
C SER A 244 -22.12 6.59 -2.26
N ARG A 245 -23.17 5.83 -1.99
CA ARG A 245 -23.26 4.42 -2.41
C ARG A 245 -23.47 4.35 -3.91
N LYS A 246 -22.73 3.45 -4.56
CA LYS A 246 -22.97 3.06 -5.95
C LYS A 246 -23.88 1.87 -6.04
#